data_d5cf248094edf5ebe373ad2a32b54025
#
_entry.id   d5cf248094edf5ebe373ad2a32b54025
#
_cell.length_a   1.000
_cell.length_b   1.000
_cell.length_c   1.000
_cell.angle_alpha   90.00
_cell.angle_beta   90.00
_cell.angle_gamma   90.00
#
_symmetry.space_group_name_H-M   'P 1'
#
loop_
_entity.id
_entity.type
_entity.pdbx_description
1 polymer ?
#
loop_
_entity_poly.entity_id
_entity_poly.type
_entity_poly.pdbx_seq_one_letter_code
_entity_poly.pdbx_strand_id
1 'polypeptide(L)'
;MNYLLDTCVICEMMKKRPDEKVVKWFCKQEQETLYLSYLTIGEIQKGIVKRGEDARAKRLKTWLEEKILTFYEGRILPVEKKVATEWGRICGESECNGKTRPSVDALIAATASIHKMKLVTRNEKDMSGIGVPLLNPFGGSVS
;
A
#
# COMPACT_ATOMS: atom_id res chain seq x y z
N MET A 1 -15.91 3.94 -5.55
CA MET A 1 -15.06 3.10 -4.70
C MET A 1 -13.67 3.71 -4.65
N ASN A 2 -13.14 3.90 -3.46
CA ASN A 2 -11.78 4.38 -3.27
C ASN A 2 -10.83 3.22 -2.99
N TYR A 3 -9.59 3.38 -3.37
CA TYR A 3 -8.58 2.34 -3.29
C TYR A 3 -7.39 2.81 -2.46
N LEU A 4 -6.92 1.96 -1.56
CA LEU A 4 -5.64 2.18 -0.87
C LEU A 4 -4.61 1.28 -1.53
N LEU A 5 -3.54 1.88 -2.04
CA LEU A 5 -2.49 1.16 -2.76
C LEU A 5 -1.41 0.70 -1.79
N ASP A 6 -1.16 -0.62 -1.77
CA ASP A 6 -0.04 -1.16 -0.99
C ASP A 6 1.28 -0.77 -1.66
N THR A 7 2.35 -0.76 -0.86
CA THR A 7 3.68 -0.35 -1.33
C THR A 7 4.15 -1.12 -2.56
N CYS A 8 3.92 -2.44 -2.60
CA CYS A 8 4.34 -3.27 -3.73
C CYS A 8 3.67 -2.85 -5.05
N VAL A 9 2.44 -2.34 -4.98
CA VAL A 9 1.69 -1.92 -6.17
C VAL A 9 2.20 -0.58 -6.70
N ILE A 10 2.39 0.40 -5.81
CA ILE A 10 2.88 1.71 -6.25
C ILE A 10 4.34 1.61 -6.73
N CYS A 11 5.16 0.80 -6.07
CA CYS A 11 6.56 0.59 -6.48
C CYS A 11 6.67 -0.12 -7.83
N GLU A 12 5.68 -0.95 -8.20
CA GLU A 12 5.68 -1.58 -9.53
C GLU A 12 5.69 -0.53 -10.63
N MET A 13 4.96 0.58 -10.43
CA MET A 13 4.88 1.66 -11.41
C MET A 13 6.21 2.41 -11.60
N MET A 14 7.15 2.25 -10.65
CA MET A 14 8.49 2.86 -10.74
C MET A 14 9.43 2.07 -11.66
N LYS A 15 9.16 0.79 -11.90
CA LYS A 15 10.03 -0.06 -12.72
C LYS A 15 10.08 0.43 -14.16
N LYS A 16 11.20 0.17 -14.84
CA LYS A 16 11.36 0.50 -16.26
C LYS A 16 10.33 -0.24 -17.12
N ARG A 17 10.00 -1.48 -16.74
CA ARG A 17 9.02 -2.32 -17.41
C ARG A 17 8.00 -2.81 -16.38
N PRO A 18 7.06 -1.96 -15.97
CA PRO A 18 6.05 -2.40 -15.02
C PRO A 18 5.15 -3.48 -15.63
N ASP A 19 4.56 -4.29 -14.77
CA ASP A 19 3.62 -5.31 -15.19
C ASP A 19 2.46 -4.68 -15.97
N GLU A 20 2.20 -5.18 -17.17
CA GLU A 20 1.16 -4.62 -18.06
C GLU A 20 -0.23 -4.64 -17.42
N LYS A 21 -0.53 -5.66 -16.63
CA LYS A 21 -1.83 -5.77 -15.97
C LYS A 21 -2.01 -4.68 -14.93
N VAL A 22 -0.94 -4.37 -14.20
CA VAL A 22 -0.94 -3.29 -13.21
C VAL A 22 -1.12 -1.95 -13.89
N VAL A 23 -0.38 -1.69 -14.96
CA VAL A 23 -0.51 -0.45 -15.75
C VAL A 23 -1.94 -0.29 -16.26
N LYS A 24 -2.51 -1.34 -16.84
CA LYS A 24 -3.89 -1.32 -17.34
C LYS A 24 -4.89 -0.99 -16.24
N TRP A 25 -4.70 -1.59 -15.06
CA TRP A 25 -5.58 -1.32 -13.93
C TRP A 25 -5.52 0.15 -13.53
N PHE A 26 -4.30 0.71 -13.38
CA PHE A 26 -4.12 2.13 -13.04
C PHE A 26 -4.78 3.05 -14.08
N CYS A 27 -4.62 2.75 -15.35
CA CYS A 27 -5.16 3.59 -16.43
C CYS A 27 -6.69 3.64 -16.45
N LYS A 28 -7.34 2.64 -15.88
CA LYS A 28 -8.81 2.58 -15.79
C LYS A 28 -9.38 3.33 -14.60
N GLN A 29 -8.55 3.71 -13.64
CA GLN A 29 -9.03 4.34 -12.40
C GLN A 29 -9.00 5.86 -12.53
N GLU A 30 -9.95 6.50 -11.86
CA GLU A 30 -9.93 7.93 -11.70
C GLU A 30 -8.90 8.29 -10.63
N GLN A 31 -8.06 9.25 -10.93
CA GLN A 31 -6.94 9.67 -10.08
C GLN A 31 -7.37 9.93 -8.63
N GLU A 32 -8.48 10.62 -8.45
CA GLU A 32 -8.98 11.03 -7.13
C GLU A 32 -9.47 9.85 -6.28
N THR A 33 -9.56 8.65 -6.83
CA THR A 33 -9.96 7.45 -6.09
C THR A 33 -8.76 6.68 -5.53
N LEU A 34 -7.54 7.08 -5.87
CA LEU A 34 -6.31 6.39 -5.48
C LEU A 34 -5.65 7.08 -4.30
N TYR A 35 -5.44 6.34 -3.23
CA TYR A 35 -4.91 6.82 -1.95
C TYR A 35 -3.67 6.02 -1.54
N LEU A 36 -2.82 6.65 -0.75
CA LEU A 36 -1.66 6.01 -0.13
C LEU A 36 -1.72 6.20 1.39
N SER A 37 -0.96 5.38 2.10
CA SER A 37 -0.68 5.57 3.52
C SER A 37 0.67 6.26 3.67
N TYR A 38 0.85 7.10 4.70
CA TYR A 38 2.18 7.61 5.05
C TYR A 38 3.15 6.48 5.37
N LEU A 39 2.66 5.32 5.78
CA LEU A 39 3.50 4.13 5.98
C LEU A 39 4.16 3.68 4.67
N THR A 40 3.46 3.79 3.56
CA THR A 40 4.01 3.49 2.24
C THR A 40 5.14 4.45 1.90
N ILE A 41 4.98 5.73 2.22
CA ILE A 41 6.06 6.72 2.06
C ILE A 41 7.27 6.31 2.89
N GLY A 42 7.04 5.90 4.14
CA GLY A 42 8.11 5.41 5.02
C GLY A 42 8.82 4.17 4.48
N GLU A 43 8.07 3.23 3.92
CA GLU A 43 8.65 2.02 3.32
C GLU A 43 9.50 2.33 2.09
N ILE A 44 9.05 3.27 1.26
CA ILE A 44 9.83 3.72 0.10
C ILE A 44 11.12 4.38 0.57
N GLN A 45 11.04 5.26 1.58
CA GLN A 45 12.21 5.92 2.16
C GLN A 45 13.19 4.91 2.75
N LYS A 46 12.69 3.90 3.45
CA LYS A 46 13.51 2.81 3.98
C LYS A 46 14.28 2.11 2.86
N GLY A 47 13.60 1.83 1.74
CA GLY A 47 14.24 1.21 0.58
C GLY A 47 15.33 2.07 -0.03
N ILE A 48 15.12 3.38 -0.07
CA ILE A 48 16.11 4.35 -0.56
C ILE A 48 17.36 4.29 0.31
N VAL A 49 17.20 4.37 1.63
CA VAL A 49 18.31 4.35 2.58
C VAL A 49 19.09 3.04 2.48
N LYS A 50 18.41 1.91 2.37
CA LYS A 50 19.04 0.59 2.27
C LYS A 50 19.89 0.43 1.00
N ARG A 51 19.52 1.11 -0.08
CA ARG A 51 20.29 1.08 -1.32
C ARG A 51 21.54 1.96 -1.28
N GLY A 52 21.60 2.89 -0.34
CA GLY A 52 22.74 3.81 -0.22
C GLY A 52 22.67 4.93 -1.25
N GLU A 53 23.74 5.11 -2.03
CA GLU A 53 23.87 6.23 -2.97
C GLU A 53 23.96 5.81 -4.44
N ASP A 54 23.50 4.61 -4.78
CA ASP A 54 23.54 4.17 -6.18
C ASP A 54 22.54 4.97 -7.04
N ALA A 55 22.62 4.79 -8.35
CA ALA A 55 21.78 5.51 -9.31
C ALA A 55 20.29 5.20 -9.09
N ARG A 56 19.96 3.97 -8.68
CA ARG A 56 18.58 3.57 -8.45
C ARG A 56 18.01 4.24 -7.19
N ALA A 57 18.82 4.39 -6.14
CA ALA A 57 18.41 5.10 -4.92
C ALA A 57 18.08 6.56 -5.25
N LYS A 58 18.91 7.21 -6.06
CA LYS A 58 18.69 8.59 -6.50
C LYS A 58 17.40 8.73 -7.32
N ARG A 59 17.14 7.79 -8.23
CA ARG A 59 15.91 7.79 -9.02
C ARG A 59 14.68 7.59 -8.16
N LEU A 60 14.75 6.69 -7.18
CA LEU A 60 13.65 6.46 -6.23
C LEU A 60 13.36 7.70 -5.42
N LYS A 61 14.41 8.38 -4.95
CA LYS A 61 14.27 9.61 -4.17
C LYS A 61 13.58 10.71 -4.98
N THR A 62 14.03 10.92 -6.22
CA THR A 62 13.43 11.90 -7.13
C THR A 62 11.98 11.56 -7.42
N TRP A 63 11.69 10.30 -7.71
CA TRP A 63 10.34 9.82 -7.96
C TRP A 63 9.42 10.05 -6.75
N LEU A 64 9.91 9.74 -5.55
CA LEU A 64 9.14 9.95 -4.33
C LEU A 64 8.83 11.43 -4.11
N GLU A 65 9.86 12.28 -4.13
CA GLU A 65 9.72 13.70 -3.83
C GLU A 65 8.99 14.50 -4.89
N GLU A 66 9.24 14.23 -6.18
CA GLU A 66 8.71 15.03 -7.27
C GLU A 66 7.44 14.47 -7.90
N LYS A 67 7.24 13.15 -7.84
CA LYS A 67 6.08 12.52 -8.46
C LYS A 67 5.03 12.07 -7.44
N ILE A 68 5.44 11.23 -6.50
CA ILE A 68 4.49 10.60 -5.58
C ILE A 68 3.88 11.61 -4.61
N LEU A 69 4.71 12.38 -3.91
CA LEU A 69 4.20 13.35 -2.94
C LEU A 69 3.34 14.43 -3.58
N THR A 70 3.68 14.82 -4.82
CA THR A 70 2.90 15.80 -5.56
C THR A 70 1.59 15.21 -6.11
N PHE A 71 1.67 14.04 -6.76
CA PHE A 71 0.50 13.41 -7.37
C PHE A 71 -0.56 13.02 -6.34
N TYR A 72 -0.13 12.52 -5.18
CA TYR A 72 -1.04 12.06 -4.14
C TYR A 72 -1.30 13.11 -3.05
N GLU A 73 -0.92 14.36 -3.27
CA GLU A 73 -1.19 15.42 -2.30
C GLU A 73 -2.68 15.46 -1.91
N GLY A 74 -2.95 15.47 -0.60
CA GLY A 74 -4.31 15.41 -0.08
C GLY A 74 -4.91 14.00 -0.06
N ARG A 75 -4.21 13.00 -0.59
CA ARG A 75 -4.67 11.61 -0.63
C ARG A 75 -3.67 10.64 -0.02
N ILE A 76 -2.84 11.13 0.89
CA ILE A 76 -1.94 10.31 1.71
C ILE A 76 -2.49 10.32 3.12
N LEU A 77 -2.82 9.14 3.63
CA LEU A 77 -3.55 9.00 4.88
C LEU A 77 -2.60 8.75 6.06
N PRO A 78 -2.80 9.45 7.17
CA PRO A 78 -2.00 9.25 8.38
C PRO A 78 -2.50 8.07 9.21
N VAL A 79 -1.68 7.65 10.18
CA VAL A 79 -2.10 6.68 11.18
C VAL A 79 -2.70 7.45 12.35
N GLU A 80 -4.02 7.54 12.37
CA GLU A 80 -4.76 8.23 13.43
C GLU A 80 -5.25 7.23 14.48
N LYS A 81 -5.87 7.75 15.55
CA LYS A 81 -6.36 6.94 16.66
C LYS A 81 -7.23 5.76 16.20
N LYS A 82 -8.17 6.01 15.29
CA LYS A 82 -9.07 4.96 14.79
C LYS A 82 -8.30 3.86 14.05
N VAL A 83 -7.32 4.24 13.24
CA VAL A 83 -6.47 3.29 12.53
C VAL A 83 -5.64 2.46 13.50
N ALA A 84 -5.03 3.11 14.49
CA ALA A 84 -4.23 2.43 15.49
C ALA A 84 -5.07 1.43 16.31
N THR A 85 -6.29 1.83 16.67
CA THR A 85 -7.22 0.95 17.40
C THR A 85 -7.63 -0.26 16.56
N GLU A 86 -7.94 -0.05 15.30
CA GLU A 86 -8.29 -1.14 14.37
C GLU A 86 -7.09 -2.07 14.14
N TRP A 87 -5.89 -1.51 14.02
CA TRP A 87 -4.66 -2.29 13.94
C TRP A 87 -4.50 -3.21 15.15
N GLY A 88 -4.73 -2.67 16.35
CA GLY A 88 -4.67 -3.46 17.58
C GLY A 88 -5.67 -4.60 17.60
N ARG A 89 -6.89 -4.34 17.13
CA ARG A 89 -7.93 -5.37 17.01
C ARG A 89 -7.51 -6.47 16.04
N ILE A 90 -7.03 -6.10 14.86
CA ILE A 90 -6.59 -7.04 13.82
C ILE A 90 -5.46 -7.93 14.35
N CYS A 91 -4.43 -7.32 14.91
CA CYS A 91 -3.28 -8.06 15.42
C CYS A 91 -3.64 -8.92 16.63
N GLY A 92 -4.44 -8.38 17.55
CA GLY A 92 -4.87 -9.10 18.75
C GLY A 92 -5.68 -10.35 18.40
N GLU A 93 -6.65 -10.21 17.52
CA GLU A 93 -7.47 -11.35 17.07
C GLU A 93 -6.61 -12.40 16.34
N SER A 94 -5.69 -11.96 15.50
CA SER A 94 -4.79 -12.87 14.79
C SER A 94 -3.91 -13.65 15.76
N GLU A 95 -3.33 -12.99 16.75
CA GLU A 95 -2.47 -13.62 17.75
C GLU A 95 -3.26 -14.59 18.63
N CYS A 96 -4.50 -14.27 18.97
CA CYS A 96 -5.38 -15.20 19.69
C CYS A 96 -5.63 -16.48 18.88
N ASN A 97 -5.57 -16.39 17.56
CA ASN A 97 -5.72 -17.53 16.66
C ASN A 97 -4.37 -18.13 16.23
N GLY A 98 -3.30 -17.79 16.93
CA GLY A 98 -1.96 -18.33 16.69
C GLY A 98 -1.25 -17.77 15.47
N LYS A 99 -1.69 -16.64 14.95
CA LYS A 99 -1.11 -16.05 13.75
C LYS A 99 -0.54 -14.65 14.04
N THR A 100 0.73 -14.43 13.72
CA THR A 100 1.38 -13.13 13.81
C THR A 100 1.40 -12.50 12.43
N ARG A 101 0.96 -11.24 12.32
CA ARG A 101 0.96 -10.50 11.06
C ARG A 101 2.06 -9.43 11.06
N PRO A 102 2.71 -9.17 9.92
CA PRO A 102 3.68 -8.05 9.82
C PRO A 102 2.99 -6.74 10.21
N SER A 103 3.66 -5.96 11.06
CA SER A 103 3.06 -4.74 11.63
C SER A 103 2.63 -3.72 10.59
N VAL A 104 3.48 -3.44 9.60
CA VAL A 104 3.18 -2.44 8.57
C VAL A 104 2.02 -2.90 7.70
N ASP A 105 2.02 -4.17 7.29
CA ASP A 105 0.91 -4.73 6.50
C ASP A 105 -0.42 -4.61 7.23
N ALA A 106 -0.42 -4.94 8.53
CA ALA A 106 -1.61 -4.84 9.36
C ALA A 106 -2.07 -3.39 9.52
N LEU A 107 -1.14 -2.43 9.62
CA LEU A 107 -1.47 -1.00 9.71
C LEU A 107 -2.07 -0.48 8.40
N ILE A 108 -1.54 -0.92 7.27
CA ILE A 108 -2.10 -0.55 5.96
C ILE A 108 -3.51 -1.14 5.81
N ALA A 109 -3.70 -2.40 6.21
CA ALA A 109 -5.02 -3.01 6.18
C ALA A 109 -6.01 -2.29 7.12
N ALA A 110 -5.57 -1.89 8.29
CA ALA A 110 -6.38 -1.12 9.23
C ALA A 110 -6.79 0.23 8.64
N THR A 111 -5.88 0.89 7.92
CA THR A 111 -6.17 2.15 7.24
C THR A 111 -7.27 1.96 6.19
N ALA A 112 -7.16 0.93 5.37
CA ALA A 112 -8.19 0.61 4.38
C ALA A 112 -9.53 0.30 5.03
N SER A 113 -9.53 -0.45 6.13
CA SER A 113 -10.73 -0.81 6.88
C SER A 113 -11.46 0.43 7.40
N ILE A 114 -10.74 1.31 8.08
CA ILE A 114 -11.33 2.50 8.70
C ILE A 114 -11.88 3.46 7.64
N HIS A 115 -11.19 3.61 6.52
CA HIS A 115 -11.61 4.51 5.45
C HIS A 115 -12.54 3.83 4.43
N LYS A 116 -12.91 2.57 4.66
CA LYS A 116 -13.84 1.80 3.81
C LYS A 116 -13.36 1.74 2.36
N MET A 117 -12.07 1.50 2.19
CA MET A 117 -11.41 1.40 0.89
C MET A 117 -11.10 -0.05 0.55
N LYS A 118 -11.02 -0.34 -0.74
CA LYS A 118 -10.49 -1.61 -1.21
C LYS A 118 -8.97 -1.54 -1.17
N LEU A 119 -8.33 -2.54 -0.58
CA LEU A 119 -6.87 -2.61 -0.50
C LEU A 119 -6.33 -3.27 -1.76
N VAL A 120 -5.50 -2.53 -2.49
CA VAL A 120 -4.88 -3.00 -3.72
C VAL A 120 -3.50 -3.54 -3.38
N THR A 121 -3.30 -4.85 -3.50
CA THR A 121 -2.08 -5.52 -3.04
C THR A 121 -1.80 -6.77 -3.85
N ARG A 122 -0.50 -7.14 -3.93
CA ARG A 122 -0.08 -8.44 -4.46
C ARG A 122 -0.18 -9.52 -3.36
N ASN A 123 -0.12 -9.13 -2.09
CA ASN A 123 -0.01 -10.03 -0.94
C ASN A 123 -1.38 -10.49 -0.43
N GLU A 124 -2.19 -11.08 -1.30
CA GLU A 124 -3.54 -11.52 -0.93
C GLU A 124 -3.53 -12.50 0.25
N LYS A 125 -2.57 -13.44 0.28
CA LYS A 125 -2.48 -14.44 1.36
C LYS A 125 -2.23 -13.79 2.72
N ASP A 126 -1.32 -12.81 2.76
CA ASP A 126 -0.96 -12.16 4.02
C ASP A 126 -2.06 -11.24 4.53
N MET A 127 -2.93 -10.77 3.65
CA MET A 127 -4.02 -9.86 3.98
C MET A 127 -5.36 -10.56 4.13
N SER A 128 -5.45 -11.85 3.79
CA SER A 128 -6.71 -12.60 3.88
C SER A 128 -7.13 -12.80 5.33
N GLY A 129 -8.44 -12.87 5.55
CA GLY A 129 -9.01 -13.09 6.88
C GLY A 129 -9.12 -11.84 7.74
N ILE A 130 -8.66 -10.68 7.26
CA ILE A 130 -8.78 -9.41 8.00
C ILE A 130 -10.17 -8.79 7.85
N GLY A 131 -10.89 -9.13 6.76
CA GLY A 131 -12.21 -8.58 6.49
C GLY A 131 -12.17 -7.32 5.62
N VAL A 132 -11.02 -6.99 5.04
CA VAL A 132 -10.87 -5.86 4.12
C VAL A 132 -11.01 -6.37 2.69
N PRO A 133 -11.80 -5.71 1.83
CA PRO A 133 -11.87 -6.10 0.43
C PRO A 133 -10.50 -5.94 -0.24
N LEU A 134 -10.08 -6.97 -0.97
CA LEU A 134 -8.77 -6.99 -1.62
C LEU A 134 -8.91 -6.97 -3.13
N LEU A 135 -7.93 -6.38 -3.80
CA LEU A 135 -7.81 -6.42 -5.25
C LEU A 135 -6.34 -6.62 -5.61
N ASN A 136 -6.04 -7.61 -6.43
CA ASN A 136 -4.69 -7.86 -6.91
C ASN A 136 -4.58 -7.48 -8.39
N PRO A 137 -3.96 -6.34 -8.72
CA PRO A 137 -3.87 -5.87 -10.10
C PRO A 137 -2.85 -6.66 -10.93
N PHE A 138 -2.07 -7.56 -10.29
CA PHE A 138 -1.11 -8.42 -10.97
C PHE A 138 -1.77 -9.66 -11.61
N GLY A 139 -3.11 -9.74 -11.54
CA GLY A 139 -3.82 -10.85 -12.15
C GLY A 139 -3.97 -12.07 -11.25
N GLY A 140 -3.90 -11.86 -9.94
CA GLY A 140 -4.21 -12.90 -8.97
C GLY A 140 -5.71 -13.19 -8.94
N SER A 141 -6.11 -14.09 -8.05
CA SER A 141 -7.53 -14.44 -7.90
C SER A 141 -8.34 -13.19 -7.53
N VAL A 142 -9.47 -13.03 -8.19
CA VAL A 142 -10.41 -11.96 -7.87
C VAL A 142 -11.17 -12.38 -6.63
N SER A 143 -11.05 -11.59 -5.59
CA SER A 143 -11.76 -11.85 -4.35
C SER A 143 -12.94 -10.90 -4.20
#